data_ed5a04bb6f6c18b75fa929f267042162
#
_entry.id   ed5a04bb6f6c18b75fa929f267042162
#
_cell.length_a   1.000
_cell.length_b   1.000
_cell.length_c   1.000
_cell.angle_alpha   90.00
_cell.angle_beta   90.00
_cell.angle_gamma   90.00
#
_symmetry.space_group_name_H-M   'P 1'
#
loop_
_entity.id
_entity.type
_entity.pdbx_description
1 polymer ?
#
loop_
_entity_poly.entity_id
_entity_poly.type
_entity_poly.pdbx_seq_one_letter_code
_entity_poly.pdbx_strand_id
1 'polypeptide(L)'
;VLGWCRVICQVLMLAGLVVVWWRYRRTDQDAIKGTTAAYGVAVVFNTVTLPWYYTSLLSLIGTFQPSRRLVVWTTGLSILVALMFTGSGNHKFYDIPWVAAAVLASYLLTRYIFGRHNIPTQGSAAKTPEPAPAA
;
A
#
# COMPACT_ATOMS: atom_id res chain seq x y z
N VAL A 1 23.29 9.50 -17.49
CA VAL A 1 22.78 8.44 -16.59
C VAL A 1 21.36 8.75 -16.11
N LEU A 2 21.06 9.96 -15.60
CA LEU A 2 19.73 10.34 -15.09
C LEU A 2 18.60 10.24 -16.15
N GLY A 3 18.87 10.55 -17.40
CA GLY A 3 17.88 10.46 -18.48
C GLY A 3 17.40 9.03 -18.75
N TRP A 4 18.32 8.07 -18.77
CA TRP A 4 17.99 6.66 -18.99
C TRP A 4 17.19 6.05 -17.86
N CYS A 5 17.53 6.37 -16.60
CA CYS A 5 16.74 5.91 -15.45
C CYS A 5 15.29 6.40 -15.52
N ARG A 6 15.07 7.65 -15.93
CA ARG A 6 13.73 8.22 -16.08
C ARG A 6 12.93 7.49 -17.18
N VAL A 7 13.54 7.22 -18.32
CA VAL A 7 12.91 6.49 -19.42
C VAL A 7 12.55 5.06 -18.97
N ILE A 8 13.47 4.36 -18.29
CA ILE A 8 13.23 3.01 -17.78
C ILE A 8 12.05 3.01 -16.79
N CYS A 9 12.01 3.94 -15.84
CA CYS A 9 10.90 4.05 -14.88
C CYS A 9 9.57 4.32 -15.58
N GLN A 10 9.55 5.18 -16.61
CA GLN A 10 8.34 5.46 -17.40
C GLN A 10 7.86 4.23 -18.17
N VAL A 11 8.76 3.48 -18.79
CA VAL A 11 8.43 2.24 -19.50
C VAL A 11 7.88 1.18 -18.55
N LEU A 12 8.52 1.01 -17.37
CA LEU A 12 8.04 0.09 -16.35
C LEU A 12 6.67 0.50 -15.79
N MET A 13 6.44 1.79 -15.60
CA MET A 13 5.14 2.31 -15.17
C MET A 13 4.06 2.00 -16.21
N LEU A 14 4.30 2.28 -17.49
CA LEU A 14 3.35 1.99 -18.56
C LEU A 14 3.08 0.48 -18.66
N ALA A 15 4.10 -0.35 -18.63
CA ALA A 15 3.95 -1.81 -18.65
C ALA A 15 3.13 -2.29 -17.46
N GLY A 16 3.40 -1.79 -16.25
CA GLY A 16 2.65 -2.10 -15.04
C GLY A 16 1.18 -1.70 -15.14
N LEU A 17 0.88 -0.50 -15.67
CA LEU A 17 -0.49 -0.05 -15.89
C LEU A 17 -1.25 -0.92 -16.90
N VAL A 18 -0.61 -1.32 -17.99
CA VAL A 18 -1.21 -2.23 -18.98
C VAL A 18 -1.52 -3.59 -18.35
N VAL A 19 -0.60 -4.16 -17.56
CA VAL A 19 -0.81 -5.43 -16.83
C VAL A 19 -1.98 -5.32 -15.85
N VAL A 20 -2.03 -4.24 -15.07
CA VAL A 20 -3.11 -3.97 -14.11
C VAL A 20 -4.44 -3.85 -14.86
N TRP A 21 -4.49 -3.05 -15.92
CA TRP A 21 -5.71 -2.90 -16.73
C TRP A 21 -6.17 -4.24 -17.30
N TRP A 22 -5.28 -5.05 -17.86
CA TRP A 22 -5.64 -6.36 -18.41
C TRP A 22 -6.13 -7.34 -17.35
N ARG A 23 -5.53 -7.29 -16.15
CA ARG A 23 -5.83 -8.22 -15.05
C ARG A 23 -7.16 -7.90 -14.34
N TYR A 24 -7.54 -6.61 -14.26
CA TYR A 24 -8.64 -6.14 -13.42
C TYR A 24 -9.81 -5.51 -14.22
N ARG A 25 -10.00 -5.87 -15.47
CA ARG A 25 -11.05 -5.30 -16.35
C ARG A 25 -12.38 -6.04 -16.35
N ARG A 26 -12.59 -7.06 -15.50
CA ARG A 26 -13.70 -8.01 -15.67
C ARG A 26 -14.93 -7.71 -14.82
N THR A 27 -14.78 -7.15 -13.63
CA THR A 27 -15.87 -6.87 -12.70
C THR A 27 -15.70 -5.52 -12.02
N ASP A 28 -16.80 -4.96 -11.46
CA ASP A 28 -16.77 -3.68 -10.74
C ASP A 28 -15.86 -3.73 -9.51
N GLN A 29 -15.85 -4.87 -8.79
CA GLN A 29 -14.93 -5.07 -7.67
C GLN A 29 -13.48 -5.14 -8.13
N ASP A 30 -13.23 -5.73 -9.29
CA ASP A 30 -11.89 -5.73 -9.88
C ASP A 30 -11.47 -4.33 -10.31
N ALA A 31 -12.39 -3.49 -10.77
CA ALA A 31 -12.11 -2.10 -11.13
C ALA A 31 -11.57 -1.31 -9.93
N ILE A 32 -12.17 -1.46 -8.74
CA ILE A 32 -11.69 -0.80 -7.50
C ILE A 32 -10.28 -1.28 -7.13
N LYS A 33 -10.06 -2.61 -7.15
CA LYS A 33 -8.73 -3.19 -6.90
C LYS A 33 -7.71 -2.77 -7.96
N GLY A 34 -8.14 -2.73 -9.21
CA GLY A 34 -7.34 -2.28 -10.34
C GLY A 34 -6.91 -0.82 -10.21
N THR A 35 -7.82 0.06 -9.82
CA THR A 35 -7.51 1.47 -9.56
C THR A 35 -6.47 1.62 -8.45
N THR A 36 -6.63 0.88 -7.35
CA THR A 36 -5.66 0.88 -6.25
C THR A 36 -4.29 0.38 -6.70
N ALA A 37 -4.26 -0.72 -7.47
CA ALA A 37 -3.02 -1.28 -8.00
C ALA A 37 -2.36 -0.34 -9.02
N ALA A 38 -3.13 0.30 -9.91
CA ALA A 38 -2.64 1.27 -10.87
C ALA A 38 -2.04 2.49 -10.18
N TYR A 39 -2.71 3.00 -9.14
CA TYR A 39 -2.18 4.09 -8.32
C TYR A 39 -0.89 3.68 -7.62
N GLY A 40 -0.82 2.47 -7.08
CA GLY A 40 0.40 1.92 -6.47
C GLY A 40 1.57 1.86 -7.47
N VAL A 41 1.33 1.38 -8.70
CA VAL A 41 2.32 1.36 -9.78
C VAL A 41 2.79 2.78 -10.10
N ALA A 42 1.87 3.73 -10.25
CA ALA A 42 2.20 5.12 -10.52
C ALA A 42 3.06 5.74 -9.40
N VAL A 43 2.72 5.49 -8.14
CA VAL A 43 3.47 6.00 -6.98
C VAL A 43 4.88 5.42 -6.91
N VAL A 44 5.05 4.12 -7.18
CA VAL A 44 6.34 3.42 -7.08
C VAL A 44 7.30 3.86 -8.21
N PHE A 45 6.79 3.99 -9.43
CA PHE A 45 7.62 4.29 -10.60
C PHE A 45 7.67 5.78 -10.96
N ASN A 46 6.96 6.65 -10.21
CA ASN A 46 7.07 8.08 -10.41
C ASN A 46 8.41 8.59 -9.85
N THR A 47 9.16 9.29 -10.68
CA THR A 47 10.46 9.88 -10.31
C THR A 47 10.33 11.07 -9.35
N VAL A 48 9.13 11.64 -9.21
CA VAL A 48 8.83 12.75 -8.30
C VAL A 48 7.72 12.29 -7.36
N THR A 49 8.05 11.46 -6.39
CA THR A 49 7.07 10.95 -5.42
C THR A 49 7.11 11.81 -4.17
N LEU A 50 6.02 12.51 -3.90
CA LEU A 50 5.83 13.31 -2.69
C LEU A 50 5.10 12.49 -1.62
N PRO A 51 5.35 12.73 -0.31
CA PRO A 51 4.82 11.91 0.77
C PRO A 51 3.29 11.73 0.75
N TRP A 52 2.55 12.75 0.31
CA TRP A 52 1.08 12.69 0.25
C TRP A 52 0.52 11.73 -0.79
N TYR A 53 1.28 11.31 -1.80
CA TYR A 53 0.83 10.27 -2.71
C TYR A 53 0.62 8.92 -2.01
N TYR A 54 1.45 8.63 -1.01
CA TYR A 54 1.29 7.41 -0.20
C TYR A 54 0.03 7.46 0.69
N THR A 55 -0.34 8.64 1.18
CA THR A 55 -1.58 8.82 1.96
C THR A 55 -2.81 8.51 1.11
N SER A 56 -2.83 8.93 -0.16
CA SER A 56 -3.90 8.60 -1.09
C SER A 56 -3.99 7.10 -1.38
N LEU A 57 -2.85 6.41 -1.48
CA LEU A 57 -2.82 4.95 -1.63
C LEU A 57 -3.46 4.23 -0.44
N LEU A 58 -3.20 4.70 0.79
CA LEU A 58 -3.81 4.15 2.00
C LEU A 58 -5.33 4.29 1.99
N SER A 59 -5.84 5.45 1.56
CA SER A 59 -7.27 5.70 1.45
C SER A 59 -7.93 4.74 0.45
N LEU A 60 -7.29 4.48 -0.69
CA LEU A 60 -7.77 3.54 -1.69
C LEU A 60 -7.77 2.09 -1.20
N ILE A 61 -6.78 1.67 -0.41
CA ILE A 61 -6.74 0.34 0.18
C ILE A 61 -7.91 0.12 1.15
N GLY A 62 -8.37 1.17 1.84
CA GLY A 62 -9.53 1.13 2.72
C GLY A 62 -10.87 0.92 2.01
N THR A 63 -10.95 1.09 0.68
CA THR A 63 -12.21 0.97 -0.08
C THR A 63 -12.62 -0.48 -0.37
N PHE A 64 -11.74 -1.45 -0.19
CA PHE A 64 -12.03 -2.87 -0.32
C PHE A 64 -11.57 -3.62 0.93
N GLN A 65 -11.99 -4.88 1.10
CA GLN A 65 -11.57 -5.70 2.24
C GLN A 65 -10.12 -6.23 2.01
N PRO A 66 -9.09 -5.53 2.49
CA PRO A 66 -7.71 -5.93 2.27
C PRO A 66 -7.36 -7.13 3.16
N SER A 67 -6.47 -7.99 2.67
CA SER A 67 -5.90 -9.04 3.51
C SER A 67 -5.11 -8.40 4.67
N ARG A 68 -5.08 -9.04 5.83
CA ARG A 68 -4.29 -8.59 7.00
C ARG A 68 -2.82 -8.32 6.61
N ARG A 69 -2.26 -9.15 5.75
CA ARG A 69 -0.87 -8.97 5.26
C ARG A 69 -0.70 -7.65 4.51
N LEU A 70 -1.65 -7.34 3.62
CA LEU A 70 -1.60 -6.10 2.85
C LEU A 70 -1.68 -4.86 3.77
N VAL A 71 -2.57 -4.88 4.77
CA VAL A 71 -2.69 -3.78 5.75
C VAL A 71 -1.39 -3.60 6.53
N VAL A 72 -0.81 -4.69 7.05
CA VAL A 72 0.46 -4.65 7.79
C VAL A 72 1.59 -4.06 6.94
N TRP A 73 1.76 -4.56 5.71
CA TRP A 73 2.80 -4.06 4.81
C TRP A 73 2.60 -2.60 4.44
N THR A 74 1.37 -2.20 4.13
CA THR A 74 1.06 -0.81 3.75
C THR A 74 1.28 0.14 4.92
N THR A 75 0.87 -0.25 6.13
CA THR A 75 1.12 0.55 7.33
C THR A 75 2.62 0.69 7.60
N GLY A 76 3.37 -0.40 7.55
CA GLY A 76 4.82 -0.37 7.74
C GLY A 76 5.53 0.51 6.71
N LEU A 77 5.17 0.37 5.44
CA LEU A 77 5.72 1.20 4.37
C LEU A 77 5.38 2.68 4.58
N SER A 78 4.18 3.00 5.03
CA SER A 78 3.75 4.38 5.27
C SER A 78 4.51 5.03 6.42
N ILE A 79 4.74 4.29 7.51
CA ILE A 79 5.56 4.76 8.62
C ILE A 79 7.01 5.00 8.13
N LEU A 80 7.56 4.07 7.37
CA LEU A 80 8.90 4.21 6.80
C LEU A 80 9.01 5.46 5.94
N VAL A 81 8.08 5.65 4.99
CA VAL A 81 8.06 6.83 4.12
C VAL A 81 7.94 8.11 4.94
N ALA A 82 7.06 8.15 5.95
CA ALA A 82 6.90 9.32 6.81
C ALA A 82 8.21 9.68 7.56
N LEU A 83 8.98 8.67 7.99
CA LEU A 83 10.27 8.87 8.67
C LEU A 83 11.40 9.29 7.71
N MET A 84 11.27 8.98 6.42
CA MET A 84 12.29 9.29 5.41
C MET A 84 12.21 10.72 4.87
N PHE A 85 11.07 11.40 5.05
CA PHE A 85 10.89 12.78 4.61
C PHE A 85 11.00 13.77 5.77
N THR A 86 11.66 14.89 5.52
CA THR A 86 11.72 16.02 6.46
C THR A 86 10.58 17.00 6.22
N GLY A 87 10.28 17.85 7.19
CA GLY A 87 9.28 18.90 7.06
C GLY A 87 9.56 19.92 5.93
N SER A 88 10.80 19.98 5.46
CA SER A 88 11.20 20.79 4.30
C SER A 88 10.98 20.11 2.94
N GLY A 89 10.42 18.90 2.92
CA GLY A 89 10.20 18.11 1.71
C GLY A 89 11.43 17.37 1.18
N ASN A 90 12.58 17.50 1.83
CA ASN A 90 13.78 16.75 1.50
C ASN A 90 13.70 15.33 2.04
N HIS A 91 14.35 14.39 1.34
CA HIS A 91 14.46 13.00 1.77
C HIS A 91 15.85 12.69 2.34
N LYS A 92 15.88 11.76 3.29
CA LYS A 92 17.13 11.30 3.96
C LYS A 92 17.61 9.94 3.46
N PHE A 93 17.33 9.57 2.22
CA PHE A 93 17.74 8.27 1.66
C PHE A 93 19.26 8.08 1.55
N TYR A 94 20.03 9.15 1.60
CA TYR A 94 21.50 9.10 1.54
C TYR A 94 22.15 8.94 2.91
N ASP A 95 21.40 9.09 4.00
CA ASP A 95 21.85 8.92 5.37
C ASP A 95 21.61 7.47 5.79
N ILE A 96 22.60 6.60 5.56
CA ILE A 96 22.50 5.16 5.83
C ILE A 96 22.13 4.86 7.29
N PRO A 97 22.74 5.48 8.32
CA PRO A 97 22.34 5.31 9.71
C PRO A 97 20.88 5.67 9.97
N TRP A 98 20.40 6.77 9.36
CA TRP A 98 19.00 7.18 9.46
C TRP A 98 18.05 6.20 8.80
N VAL A 99 18.41 5.71 7.61
CA VAL A 99 17.62 4.67 6.90
C VAL A 99 17.48 3.43 7.76
N ALA A 100 18.57 2.93 8.33
CA ALA A 100 18.55 1.76 9.21
C ALA A 100 17.66 1.99 10.44
N ALA A 101 17.77 3.14 11.08
CA ALA A 101 16.94 3.50 12.23
C ALA A 101 15.45 3.62 11.84
N ALA A 102 15.14 4.21 10.70
CA ALA A 102 13.77 4.34 10.20
C ALA A 102 13.14 2.99 9.85
N VAL A 103 13.88 2.09 9.23
CA VAL A 103 13.43 0.71 8.93
C VAL A 103 13.14 -0.04 10.23
N LEU A 104 14.05 0.03 11.20
CA LEU A 104 13.86 -0.62 12.50
C LEU A 104 12.66 -0.04 13.25
N ALA A 105 12.53 1.28 13.30
CA ALA A 105 11.41 1.96 13.95
C ALA A 105 10.07 1.61 13.27
N SER A 106 10.01 1.61 11.94
CA SER A 106 8.84 1.20 11.17
C SER A 106 8.44 -0.24 11.47
N TYR A 107 9.40 -1.16 11.49
CA TYR A 107 9.17 -2.56 11.83
C TYR A 107 8.63 -2.73 13.26
N LEU A 108 9.27 -2.10 14.25
CA LEU A 108 8.87 -2.19 15.65
C LEU A 108 7.48 -1.58 15.89
N LEU A 109 7.19 -0.41 15.31
CA LEU A 109 5.88 0.23 15.41
C LEU A 109 4.80 -0.61 14.76
N THR A 110 5.04 -1.14 13.58
CA THR A 110 4.08 -2.02 12.88
C THR A 110 3.83 -3.27 13.69
N ARG A 111 4.86 -3.89 14.22
CA ARG A 111 4.73 -5.07 15.10
C ARG A 111 3.99 -4.75 16.39
N TYR A 112 4.22 -3.60 17.00
CA TYR A 112 3.52 -3.14 18.19
C TYR A 112 2.02 -2.94 17.92
N ILE A 113 1.67 -2.25 16.83
CA ILE A 113 0.28 -1.98 16.45
C ILE A 113 -0.48 -3.29 16.18
N PHE A 114 0.08 -4.18 15.37
CA PHE A 114 -0.60 -5.41 14.96
C PHE A 114 -0.36 -6.61 15.87
N GLY A 115 0.64 -6.58 16.74
CA GLY A 115 0.91 -7.61 17.72
C GLY A 115 0.00 -7.52 18.96
N ARG A 116 -0.44 -6.30 19.31
CA ARG A 116 -1.35 -6.07 20.45
C ARG A 116 -2.83 -6.25 20.13
N HIS A 117 -3.21 -6.06 18.87
CA HIS A 117 -4.58 -6.21 18.44
C HIS A 117 -4.72 -7.45 17.56
N ASN A 118 -5.34 -8.50 18.10
CA ASN A 118 -6.03 -9.49 17.28
C ASN A 118 -7.20 -8.75 16.61
N ILE A 119 -6.93 -8.06 15.49
CA ILE A 119 -7.99 -7.45 14.70
C ILE A 119 -8.83 -8.61 14.17
N PRO A 120 -10.09 -8.78 14.64
CA PRO A 120 -10.94 -9.82 14.13
C PRO A 120 -11.13 -9.59 12.65
N THR A 121 -10.73 -10.55 11.84
CA THR A 121 -11.04 -10.56 10.40
C THR A 121 -12.56 -10.61 10.29
N GLN A 122 -13.17 -9.61 9.69
CA GLN A 122 -14.64 -9.47 9.52
C GLN A 122 -15.32 -10.69 8.85
N GLY A 123 -14.57 -11.67 8.36
CA GLY A 123 -15.10 -12.92 7.82
C GLY A 123 -15.72 -13.87 8.87
N SER A 124 -15.55 -13.62 10.18
CA SER A 124 -16.15 -14.47 11.22
C SER A 124 -17.53 -14.00 11.70
N ALA A 125 -17.95 -12.80 11.33
CA ALA A 125 -19.22 -12.22 11.80
C ALA A 125 -20.43 -12.54 10.91
N ALA A 126 -20.25 -13.20 9.79
CA ALA A 126 -21.32 -13.45 8.80
C ALA A 126 -21.83 -14.91 8.77
N LYS A 127 -21.70 -15.66 9.88
CA LYS A 127 -22.53 -16.83 10.09
C LYS A 127 -23.80 -16.39 10.83
N THR A 128 -24.73 -15.79 10.08
CA THR A 128 -26.13 -15.71 10.51
C THR A 128 -26.59 -17.13 10.78
N PRO A 129 -27.12 -17.46 11.97
CA PRO A 129 -27.67 -18.80 12.21
C PRO A 129 -28.85 -19.00 11.24
N GLU A 130 -28.79 -20.10 10.52
CA GLU A 130 -29.86 -20.55 9.63
C GLU A 130 -31.15 -20.68 10.46
N PRO A 131 -32.27 -20.05 10.04
CA PRO A 131 -33.51 -20.19 10.79
C PRO A 131 -33.93 -21.65 10.79
N ALA A 132 -34.22 -22.16 12.01
CA ALA A 132 -34.69 -23.53 12.22
C ALA A 132 -35.92 -23.80 11.33
N PRO A 133 -36.02 -24.98 10.69
CA PRO A 133 -37.18 -25.33 9.87
C PRO A 133 -38.44 -25.31 10.77
N ALA A 134 -39.46 -24.58 10.30
CA ALA A 134 -40.76 -24.54 10.94
C ALA A 134 -41.38 -25.96 10.92
N ALA A 135 -41.75 -26.45 12.10
CA ALA A 135 -42.43 -27.72 12.30
C ALA A 135 -43.92 -27.61 11.88
#